data_f54067cd3853a23875ef0fb5b33668e0
#
_entry.id   f54067cd3853a23875ef0fb5b33668e0
#
_cell.length_a   1.000
_cell.length_b   1.000
_cell.length_c   1.000
_cell.angle_alpha   90.00
_cell.angle_beta   90.00
_cell.angle_gamma   90.00
#
_symmetry.space_group_name_H-M   'P 1'
#
loop_
_entity.id
_entity.type
_entity.pdbx_description
1 polymer ?
#
loop_
_entity_poly.entity_id
_entity_poly.type
_entity_poly.pdbx_seq_one_letter_code
_entity_poly.pdbx_strand_id
1 'polypeptide(L)'
;MNLIFSKTIFAFYIMIENIKLFFEITKFRLSLLVALSSVFGFFISSSKVDINEVFILLVGGYLISSSSVINNQILEKDLDKMMNRTNKRPIPTGRISVYKSVIMSIFSMIIGLFLISFYLNIYAALLSFISLILYSFVYTPMKKFGPIAVFIGAIPGALPPLIGWVASTGQITLEAIIIFSIQFIWQFPHFWAIAWMYDDDYKKVGFKLLPNNGEKNLKTAVNIMIYTLFLIPLGLLPTIFGITGIISGTVAVFLAIIFLAQTFKLINDYSSCLLYTSPSPRD
;
A
#
# COMPACT_ATOMS: atom_id res chain seq x y z
N MET A 1 -38.23 20.03 27.53
CA MET A 1 -37.42 18.80 27.65
C MET A 1 -37.20 18.06 26.31
N ASN A 2 -38.21 17.94 25.44
CA ASN A 2 -38.10 17.23 24.17
C ASN A 2 -37.15 17.88 23.13
N LEU A 3 -37.02 19.22 23.12
CA LEU A 3 -36.18 19.91 22.11
C LEU A 3 -34.68 19.75 22.37
N ILE A 4 -34.26 19.73 23.64
CA ILE A 4 -32.86 19.54 24.05
C ILE A 4 -32.43 18.09 23.76
N PHE A 5 -33.29 17.14 24.08
CA PHE A 5 -33.05 15.70 23.83
C PHE A 5 -32.92 15.42 22.34
N SER A 6 -33.75 16.01 21.48
CA SER A 6 -33.69 15.90 20.03
C SER A 6 -32.38 16.50 19.47
N LYS A 7 -31.93 17.66 19.96
CA LYS A 7 -30.66 18.29 19.55
C LYS A 7 -29.43 17.44 19.93
N THR A 8 -29.48 16.83 21.12
CA THR A 8 -28.38 15.95 21.58
C THR A 8 -28.26 14.68 20.73
N ILE A 9 -29.39 14.04 20.42
CA ILE A 9 -29.40 12.85 19.52
C ILE A 9 -28.90 13.22 18.12
N PHE A 10 -29.32 14.37 17.58
CA PHE A 10 -28.88 14.84 16.27
C PHE A 10 -27.37 15.14 16.24
N ALA A 11 -26.85 15.81 17.29
CA ALA A 11 -25.40 16.06 17.40
C ALA A 11 -24.59 14.75 17.50
N PHE A 12 -25.09 13.78 18.25
CA PHE A 12 -24.45 12.45 18.37
C PHE A 12 -24.45 11.71 17.03
N TYR A 13 -25.56 11.76 16.29
CA TYR A 13 -25.66 11.17 14.95
C TYR A 13 -24.63 11.80 13.99
N ILE A 14 -24.54 13.13 13.94
CA ILE A 14 -23.55 13.85 13.12
C ILE A 14 -22.13 13.46 13.51
N MET A 15 -21.85 13.31 14.80
CA MET A 15 -20.52 12.89 15.27
C MET A 15 -20.17 11.49 14.77
N ILE A 16 -21.08 10.52 14.85
CA ILE A 16 -20.86 9.16 14.34
C ILE A 16 -20.61 9.18 12.83
N GLU A 17 -21.41 9.92 12.07
CA GLU A 17 -21.22 10.03 10.61
C GLU A 17 -19.88 10.66 10.24
N ASN A 18 -19.42 11.68 10.98
CA ASN A 18 -18.10 12.28 10.78
C ASN A 18 -16.96 11.31 11.11
N ILE A 19 -17.10 10.48 12.14
CA ILE A 19 -16.13 9.44 12.50
C ILE A 19 -16.06 8.38 11.39
N LYS A 20 -17.20 7.89 10.91
CA LYS A 20 -17.25 6.94 9.79
C LYS A 20 -16.59 7.51 8.53
N LEU A 21 -16.91 8.76 8.21
CA LEU A 21 -16.34 9.47 7.07
C LEU A 21 -14.81 9.62 7.18
N PHE A 22 -14.31 9.91 8.39
CA PHE A 22 -12.87 9.96 8.67
C PHE A 22 -12.20 8.61 8.38
N PHE A 23 -12.73 7.51 8.92
CA PHE A 23 -12.18 6.17 8.68
C PHE A 23 -12.27 5.74 7.21
N GLU A 24 -13.29 6.18 6.49
CA GLU A 24 -13.45 5.89 5.07
C GLU A 24 -12.46 6.66 4.20
N ILE A 25 -12.27 7.95 4.43
CA ILE A 25 -11.35 8.78 3.63
C ILE A 25 -9.88 8.44 3.89
N THR A 26 -9.53 8.11 5.14
CA THR A 26 -8.18 7.65 5.51
C THR A 26 -7.90 6.21 5.07
N LYS A 27 -8.93 5.47 4.58
CA LYS A 27 -8.86 4.02 4.34
C LYS A 27 -8.21 3.31 5.54
N PHE A 28 -8.81 3.45 6.70
CA PHE A 28 -8.27 3.06 8.00
C PHE A 28 -7.49 1.75 7.98
N ARG A 29 -8.07 0.67 7.43
CA ARG A 29 -7.42 -0.65 7.38
C ARG A 29 -6.12 -0.62 6.60
N LEU A 30 -6.09 0.05 5.44
CA LEU A 30 -4.90 0.14 4.61
C LEU A 30 -3.81 0.96 5.30
N SER A 31 -4.14 2.16 5.79
CA SER A 31 -3.19 3.05 6.45
C SER A 31 -2.64 2.44 7.75
N LEU A 32 -3.46 1.70 8.48
CA LEU A 32 -3.04 0.96 9.66
C LEU A 32 -2.05 -0.17 9.32
N LEU A 33 -2.32 -0.95 8.25
CA LEU A 33 -1.40 -2.01 7.81
C LEU A 33 -0.04 -1.45 7.36
N VAL A 34 -0.03 -0.29 6.69
CA VAL A 34 1.22 0.41 6.33
C VAL A 34 1.98 0.83 7.59
N ALA A 35 1.30 1.40 8.58
CA ALA A 35 1.93 1.77 9.85
C ALA A 35 2.44 0.55 10.64
N LEU A 36 1.68 -0.55 10.66
CA LEU A 36 2.13 -1.82 11.26
C LEU A 36 3.35 -2.41 10.55
N SER A 37 3.49 -2.22 9.25
CA SER A 37 4.70 -2.61 8.52
C SER A 37 5.93 -1.83 9.00
N SER A 38 5.78 -0.53 9.36
CA SER A 38 6.87 0.23 9.98
C SER A 38 7.18 -0.28 11.39
N VAL A 39 6.16 -0.57 12.19
CA VAL A 39 6.34 -1.18 13.51
C VAL A 39 7.07 -2.52 13.43
N PHE A 40 6.78 -3.34 12.42
CA PHE A 40 7.50 -4.59 12.18
C PHE A 40 8.99 -4.35 11.91
N GLY A 41 9.35 -3.38 11.07
CA GLY A 41 10.73 -2.99 10.84
C GLY A 41 11.44 -2.52 12.12
N PHE A 42 10.74 -1.77 12.98
CA PHE A 42 11.23 -1.33 14.28
C PHE A 42 11.54 -2.52 15.21
N PHE A 43 10.63 -3.49 15.31
CA PHE A 43 10.82 -4.68 16.15
C PHE A 43 12.00 -5.55 15.72
N ILE A 44 12.23 -5.69 14.41
CA ILE A 44 13.35 -6.50 13.90
C ILE A 44 14.69 -5.83 14.20
N SER A 45 14.75 -4.50 14.18
CA SER A 45 16.00 -3.74 14.36
C SER A 45 16.34 -3.44 15.82
N SER A 46 15.36 -3.46 16.72
CA SER A 46 15.52 -3.03 18.10
C SER A 46 15.95 -4.18 19.01
N SER A 47 17.03 -3.99 19.76
CA SER A 47 17.43 -4.89 20.86
C SER A 47 16.64 -4.65 22.15
N LYS A 48 16.12 -3.43 22.33
CA LYS A 48 15.26 -3.03 23.45
C LYS A 48 14.08 -2.24 22.89
N VAL A 49 12.89 -2.78 23.07
CA VAL A 49 11.66 -2.16 22.55
C VAL A 49 11.09 -1.21 23.60
N ASP A 50 11.02 0.09 23.28
CA ASP A 50 10.21 1.05 24.03
C ASP A 50 8.82 1.11 23.42
N ILE A 51 7.81 0.77 24.22
CA ILE A 51 6.41 0.73 23.78
C ILE A 51 5.89 2.13 23.39
N ASN A 52 6.45 3.20 24.00
CA ASN A 52 6.06 4.57 23.65
C ASN A 52 6.54 4.92 22.24
N GLU A 53 7.79 4.55 21.90
CA GLU A 53 8.34 4.75 20.54
C GLU A 53 7.54 3.98 19.50
N VAL A 54 7.17 2.73 19.80
CA VAL A 54 6.30 1.91 18.95
C VAL A 54 4.93 2.57 18.74
N PHE A 55 4.32 3.08 19.81
CA PHE A 55 3.04 3.76 19.72
C PHE A 55 3.12 5.06 18.91
N ILE A 56 4.18 5.84 19.10
CA ILE A 56 4.43 7.06 18.33
C ILE A 56 4.65 6.73 16.85
N LEU A 57 5.43 5.71 16.53
CA LEU A 57 5.66 5.25 15.16
C LEU A 57 4.36 4.78 14.50
N LEU A 58 3.54 4.02 15.23
CA LEU A 58 2.25 3.54 14.76
C LEU A 58 1.30 4.71 14.42
N VAL A 59 1.14 5.65 15.35
CA VAL A 59 0.26 6.82 15.16
C VAL A 59 0.79 7.75 14.09
N GLY A 60 2.09 8.10 14.15
CA GLY A 60 2.75 8.96 13.16
C GLY A 60 2.72 8.35 11.75
N GLY A 61 3.06 7.06 11.63
CA GLY A 61 2.99 6.31 10.37
C GLY A 61 1.57 6.21 9.82
N TYR A 62 0.57 5.98 10.68
CA TYR A 62 -0.84 6.00 10.28
C TYR A 62 -1.27 7.36 9.72
N LEU A 63 -0.89 8.46 10.38
CA LEU A 63 -1.24 9.80 9.95
C LEU A 63 -0.59 10.16 8.60
N ILE A 64 0.67 9.82 8.40
CA ILE A 64 1.39 10.05 7.13
C ILE A 64 0.79 9.20 6.01
N SER A 65 0.52 7.92 6.26
CA SER A 65 -0.15 7.05 5.31
C SER A 65 -1.55 7.55 4.96
N SER A 66 -2.31 8.01 5.95
CA SER A 66 -3.64 8.62 5.76
C SER A 66 -3.56 9.87 4.87
N SER A 67 -2.60 10.76 5.11
CA SER A 67 -2.34 11.92 4.25
C SER A 67 -2.07 11.49 2.80
N SER A 68 -1.20 10.51 2.59
CA SER A 68 -0.88 9.98 1.26
C SER A 68 -2.12 9.45 0.53
N VAL A 69 -2.96 8.71 1.24
CA VAL A 69 -4.20 8.12 0.70
C VAL A 69 -5.24 9.19 0.38
N ILE A 70 -5.36 10.23 1.22
CA ILE A 70 -6.27 11.36 0.98
C ILE A 70 -5.81 12.12 -0.28
N ASN A 71 -4.51 12.43 -0.39
CA ASN A 71 -3.94 13.10 -1.57
C ASN A 71 -4.19 12.32 -2.86
N ASN A 72 -4.01 10.99 -2.83
CA ASN A 72 -4.36 10.14 -3.97
C ASN A 72 -5.83 10.28 -4.37
N GLN A 73 -6.78 10.27 -3.42
CA GLN A 73 -8.21 10.45 -3.71
C GLN A 73 -8.54 11.85 -4.23
N ILE A 74 -7.84 12.88 -3.78
CA ILE A 74 -8.00 14.26 -4.30
C ILE A 74 -7.55 14.33 -5.76
N LEU A 75 -6.38 13.79 -6.06
CA LEU A 75 -5.78 13.82 -7.41
C LEU A 75 -6.57 12.97 -8.42
N GLU A 76 -7.12 11.85 -7.97
CA GLU A 76 -7.85 10.90 -8.82
C GLU A 76 -9.38 11.08 -8.77
N LYS A 77 -9.93 12.14 -8.14
CA LYS A 77 -11.35 12.30 -7.86
C LYS A 77 -12.27 12.12 -9.08
N ASP A 78 -11.83 12.60 -10.25
CA ASP A 78 -12.64 12.53 -11.47
C ASP A 78 -12.51 11.16 -12.16
N LEU A 79 -11.34 10.52 -12.09
CA LEU A 79 -11.13 9.15 -12.53
C LEU A 79 -11.84 8.14 -11.63
N ASP A 80 -11.86 8.40 -10.31
CA ASP A 80 -12.55 7.57 -9.32
C ASP A 80 -14.06 7.48 -9.58
N LYS A 81 -14.68 8.53 -10.12
CA LYS A 81 -16.11 8.52 -10.54
C LYS A 81 -16.41 7.51 -11.63
N MET A 82 -15.44 7.24 -12.51
CA MET A 82 -15.60 6.38 -13.68
C MET A 82 -15.39 4.89 -13.35
N MET A 83 -14.71 4.58 -12.25
CA MET A 83 -14.39 3.21 -11.84
C MET A 83 -15.43 2.66 -10.87
N ASN A 84 -15.95 1.45 -11.12
CA ASN A 84 -16.96 0.81 -10.27
C ASN A 84 -16.49 0.63 -8.81
N ARG A 85 -15.19 0.33 -8.64
CA ARG A 85 -14.58 0.11 -7.33
C ARG A 85 -14.48 1.37 -6.48
N THR A 86 -14.39 2.55 -7.09
CA THR A 86 -14.00 3.78 -6.40
C THR A 86 -15.03 4.90 -6.49
N ASN A 87 -16.08 4.77 -7.31
CA ASN A 87 -17.11 5.78 -7.51
C ASN A 87 -17.93 6.11 -6.23
N LYS A 88 -17.92 5.20 -5.25
CA LYS A 88 -18.60 5.37 -3.94
C LYS A 88 -17.73 6.04 -2.87
N ARG A 89 -16.48 6.40 -3.17
CA ARG A 89 -15.60 7.08 -2.22
C ARG A 89 -16.14 8.44 -1.78
N PRO A 90 -15.75 8.96 -0.60
CA PRO A 90 -16.28 10.20 -0.06
C PRO A 90 -16.12 11.42 -0.97
N ILE A 91 -14.97 11.58 -1.62
CA ILE A 91 -14.68 12.75 -2.49
C ILE A 91 -15.48 12.68 -3.80
N PRO A 92 -15.46 11.58 -4.59
CA PRO A 92 -16.26 11.44 -5.80
C PRO A 92 -17.76 11.63 -5.60
N THR A 93 -18.30 11.19 -4.45
CA THR A 93 -19.72 11.31 -4.10
C THR A 93 -20.12 12.67 -3.51
N GLY A 94 -19.15 13.56 -3.26
CA GLY A 94 -19.41 14.87 -2.65
C GLY A 94 -19.73 14.83 -1.15
N ARG A 95 -19.62 13.68 -0.46
CA ARG A 95 -19.82 13.56 0.99
C ARG A 95 -18.79 14.38 1.79
N ILE A 96 -17.62 14.63 1.20
CA ILE A 96 -16.62 15.56 1.73
C ILE A 96 -16.11 16.46 0.60
N SER A 97 -15.93 17.75 0.87
CA SER A 97 -15.37 18.66 -0.11
C SER A 97 -13.86 18.48 -0.25
N VAL A 98 -13.34 18.77 -1.46
CA VAL A 98 -11.89 18.74 -1.75
C VAL A 98 -11.13 19.62 -0.76
N TYR A 99 -11.65 20.83 -0.46
CA TYR A 99 -11.02 21.77 0.49
C TYR A 99 -10.84 21.14 1.89
N LYS A 100 -11.89 20.53 2.45
CA LYS A 100 -11.79 19.82 3.74
C LYS A 100 -10.80 18.67 3.68
N SER A 101 -10.76 17.93 2.59
CA SER A 101 -9.83 16.82 2.39
C SER A 101 -8.37 17.28 2.34
N VAL A 102 -8.10 18.43 1.69
CA VAL A 102 -6.75 19.03 1.67
C VAL A 102 -6.32 19.44 3.08
N ILE A 103 -7.18 20.10 3.85
CA ILE A 103 -6.88 20.48 5.23
C ILE A 103 -6.59 19.24 6.08
N MET A 104 -7.41 18.20 5.98
CA MET A 104 -7.19 16.95 6.71
C MET A 104 -5.86 16.28 6.32
N SER A 105 -5.52 16.26 5.04
CA SER A 105 -4.26 15.70 4.56
C SER A 105 -3.06 16.47 5.13
N ILE A 106 -3.06 17.81 5.03
CA ILE A 106 -1.98 18.66 5.55
C ILE A 106 -1.83 18.49 7.06
N PHE A 107 -2.94 18.51 7.80
CA PHE A 107 -2.93 18.34 9.25
C PHE A 107 -2.38 16.99 9.67
N SER A 108 -2.82 15.91 9.00
CA SER A 108 -2.29 14.55 9.24
C SER A 108 -0.80 14.46 8.93
N MET A 109 -0.34 15.07 7.82
CA MET A 109 1.08 15.11 7.46
C MET A 109 1.91 15.83 8.52
N ILE A 110 1.50 17.04 8.92
CA ILE A 110 2.25 17.86 9.87
C ILE A 110 2.36 17.15 11.22
N ILE A 111 1.25 16.63 11.75
CA ILE A 111 1.27 15.93 13.04
C ILE A 111 2.08 14.64 12.94
N GLY A 112 1.90 13.84 11.89
CA GLY A 112 2.65 12.60 11.71
C GLY A 112 4.16 12.83 11.63
N LEU A 113 4.60 13.82 10.84
CA LEU A 113 6.01 14.19 10.73
C LEU A 113 6.56 14.75 12.04
N PHE A 114 5.79 15.59 12.75
CA PHE A 114 6.17 16.11 14.05
C PHE A 114 6.39 14.99 15.07
N LEU A 115 5.45 14.05 15.18
CA LEU A 115 5.57 12.92 16.10
C LEU A 115 6.83 12.09 15.81
N ILE A 116 7.07 11.73 14.55
CA ILE A 116 8.24 10.91 14.18
C ILE A 116 9.53 11.70 14.35
N SER A 117 9.60 12.97 13.94
CA SER A 117 10.84 13.75 14.02
C SER A 117 11.23 14.10 15.45
N PHE A 118 10.26 14.43 16.30
CA PHE A 118 10.50 14.93 17.65
C PHE A 118 10.78 13.78 18.65
N TYR A 119 10.02 12.69 18.55
CA TYR A 119 10.11 11.59 19.53
C TYR A 119 10.98 10.42 19.09
N LEU A 120 11.21 10.26 17.78
CA LEU A 120 12.06 9.19 17.25
C LEU A 120 13.35 9.80 16.67
N ASN A 121 13.37 10.08 15.37
CA ASN A 121 14.51 10.79 14.76
C ASN A 121 14.12 11.45 13.42
N ILE A 122 14.95 12.42 13.02
CA ILE A 122 14.73 13.21 11.81
C ILE A 122 14.86 12.38 10.53
N TYR A 123 15.70 11.32 10.51
CA TYR A 123 15.91 10.50 9.31
C TYR A 123 14.68 9.65 8.99
N ALA A 124 14.02 9.08 10.01
CA ALA A 124 12.76 8.38 9.85
C ALA A 124 11.64 9.32 9.36
N ALA A 125 11.60 10.56 9.87
CA ALA A 125 10.65 11.58 9.40
C ALA A 125 10.91 11.97 7.95
N LEU A 126 12.16 12.17 7.53
CA LEU A 126 12.54 12.47 6.15
C LEU A 126 12.15 11.33 5.20
N LEU A 127 12.42 10.08 5.55
CA LEU A 127 11.99 8.92 4.75
C LEU A 127 10.47 8.84 4.64
N SER A 128 9.75 9.14 5.73
CA SER A 128 8.29 9.17 5.74
C SER A 128 7.75 10.27 4.83
N PHE A 129 8.35 11.46 4.84
CA PHE A 129 8.00 12.56 3.95
C PHE A 129 8.28 12.20 2.49
N ILE A 130 9.46 11.63 2.18
CA ILE A 130 9.81 11.14 0.84
C ILE A 130 8.78 10.10 0.36
N SER A 131 8.40 9.16 1.22
CA SER A 131 7.37 8.16 0.92
C SER A 131 6.03 8.81 0.54
N LEU A 132 5.59 9.81 1.31
CA LEU A 132 4.37 10.56 1.04
C LEU A 132 4.43 11.27 -0.31
N ILE A 133 5.52 11.97 -0.61
CA ILE A 133 5.71 12.70 -1.87
C ILE A 133 5.73 11.73 -3.05
N LEU A 134 6.51 10.66 -2.96
CA LEU A 134 6.60 9.64 -4.02
C LEU A 134 5.25 8.99 -4.31
N TYR A 135 4.51 8.62 -3.27
CA TYR A 135 3.20 8.00 -3.44
C TYR A 135 2.16 8.96 -4.01
N SER A 136 2.06 10.16 -3.42
CA SER A 136 1.00 11.12 -3.78
C SER A 136 1.27 11.80 -5.11
N PHE A 137 2.47 12.36 -5.30
CA PHE A 137 2.75 13.31 -6.38
C PHE A 137 3.60 12.74 -7.52
N VAL A 138 4.20 11.55 -7.33
CA VAL A 138 4.94 10.88 -8.39
C VAL A 138 4.16 9.65 -8.88
N TYR A 139 3.94 8.65 -8.02
CA TYR A 139 3.24 7.43 -8.41
C TYR A 139 1.81 7.67 -8.90
N THR A 140 1.03 8.47 -8.18
CA THR A 140 -0.39 8.69 -8.55
C THR A 140 -0.57 9.24 -9.96
N PRO A 141 0.13 10.31 -10.39
CA PRO A 141 0.07 10.78 -11.77
C PRO A 141 0.66 9.80 -12.79
N MET A 142 1.72 9.07 -12.40
CA MET A 142 2.41 8.12 -13.28
C MET A 142 1.57 6.94 -13.72
N LYS A 143 0.47 6.63 -13.04
CA LYS A 143 -0.48 5.57 -13.46
C LYS A 143 -1.00 5.74 -14.90
N LYS A 144 -1.00 6.95 -15.42
CA LYS A 144 -1.38 7.27 -16.80
C LYS A 144 -0.31 6.89 -17.83
N PHE A 145 0.94 6.74 -17.41
CA PHE A 145 2.08 6.49 -18.28
C PHE A 145 2.43 5.00 -18.44
N GLY A 146 1.61 4.11 -17.86
CA GLY A 146 1.74 2.67 -18.06
C GLY A 146 2.49 1.92 -16.96
N PRO A 147 3.07 0.75 -17.27
CA PRO A 147 3.63 -0.18 -16.29
C PRO A 147 4.75 0.38 -15.41
N ILE A 148 5.46 1.42 -15.85
CA ILE A 148 6.51 2.09 -15.07
C ILE A 148 5.97 2.64 -13.74
N ALA A 149 4.67 2.95 -13.68
CA ALA A 149 4.02 3.39 -12.45
C ALA A 149 4.15 2.35 -11.33
N VAL A 150 4.11 1.06 -11.65
CA VAL A 150 4.25 -0.01 -10.65
C VAL A 150 5.66 0.01 -10.05
N PHE A 151 6.70 0.20 -10.86
CA PHE A 151 8.07 0.34 -10.38
C PHE A 151 8.22 1.53 -9.43
N ILE A 152 7.70 2.69 -9.84
CA ILE A 152 7.74 3.92 -9.03
C ILE A 152 6.93 3.73 -7.74
N GLY A 153 5.75 3.11 -7.82
CA GLY A 153 4.88 2.84 -6.67
C GLY A 153 5.45 1.80 -5.71
N ALA A 154 6.31 0.90 -6.20
CA ALA A 154 6.98 -0.10 -5.37
C ALA A 154 7.96 0.55 -4.36
N ILE A 155 8.56 1.70 -4.70
CA ILE A 155 9.48 2.41 -3.80
C ILE A 155 8.75 2.87 -2.53
N PRO A 156 7.73 3.75 -2.56
CA PRO A 156 7.02 4.16 -1.36
C PRO A 156 6.30 2.98 -0.66
N GLY A 157 5.89 1.94 -1.41
CA GLY A 157 5.29 0.74 -0.84
C GLY A 157 6.27 -0.13 -0.05
N ALA A 158 7.58 -0.02 -0.32
CA ALA A 158 8.63 -0.75 0.37
C ALA A 158 9.30 0.06 1.51
N LEU A 159 9.08 1.37 1.57
CA LEU A 159 9.69 2.23 2.59
C LEU A 159 9.20 1.98 4.03
N PRO A 160 7.93 1.58 4.31
CA PRO A 160 7.46 1.47 5.68
C PRO A 160 8.34 0.63 6.61
N PRO A 161 8.74 -0.62 6.31
CA PRO A 161 9.63 -1.37 7.19
C PRO A 161 11.03 -0.74 7.31
N LEU A 162 11.55 -0.09 6.27
CA LEU A 162 12.79 0.68 6.33
C LEU A 162 12.67 1.89 7.27
N ILE A 163 11.54 2.60 7.21
CA ILE A 163 11.25 3.73 8.12
C ILE A 163 11.26 3.23 9.57
N GLY A 164 10.65 2.09 9.84
CA GLY A 164 10.65 1.49 11.17
C GLY A 164 12.06 1.12 11.66
N TRP A 165 12.86 0.53 10.79
CA TRP A 165 14.28 0.23 11.08
C TRP A 165 15.06 1.50 11.44
N VAL A 166 14.94 2.53 10.60
CA VAL A 166 15.63 3.81 10.83
C VAL A 166 15.08 4.53 12.07
N ALA A 167 13.79 4.39 12.36
CA ALA A 167 13.20 4.95 13.59
C ALA A 167 13.84 4.39 14.86
N SER A 168 14.21 3.10 14.87
CA SER A 168 14.88 2.44 15.98
C SER A 168 16.39 2.69 16.04
N THR A 169 17.07 2.67 14.88
CA THR A 169 18.55 2.64 14.81
C THR A 169 19.17 3.99 14.46
N GLY A 170 18.39 4.91 13.87
CA GLY A 170 18.89 6.17 13.31
C GLY A 170 19.70 6.02 12.02
N GLN A 171 19.84 4.81 11.46
CA GLN A 171 20.73 4.54 10.34
C GLN A 171 20.08 3.61 9.29
N ILE A 172 20.52 3.76 8.03
CA ILE A 172 20.22 2.82 6.97
C ILE A 172 21.38 1.82 6.90
N THR A 173 21.18 0.61 7.42
CA THR A 173 22.16 -0.46 7.40
C THR A 173 21.92 -1.43 6.26
N LEU A 174 22.84 -2.37 6.01
CA LEU A 174 22.66 -3.41 5.00
C LEU A 174 21.41 -4.27 5.27
N GLU A 175 21.15 -4.57 6.53
CA GLU A 175 19.99 -5.35 6.96
C GLU A 175 18.68 -4.61 6.63
N ALA A 176 18.65 -3.30 6.85
CA ALA A 176 17.51 -2.45 6.47
C ALA A 176 17.25 -2.50 4.95
N ILE A 177 18.32 -2.47 4.14
CA ILE A 177 18.24 -2.58 2.68
C ILE A 177 17.74 -3.97 2.26
N ILE A 178 18.14 -5.05 2.94
CA ILE A 178 17.62 -6.40 2.68
C ILE A 178 16.12 -6.45 2.90
N ILE A 179 15.62 -5.93 4.02
CA ILE A 179 14.18 -5.90 4.34
C ILE A 179 13.41 -5.05 3.32
N PHE A 180 13.95 -3.87 2.97
CA PHE A 180 13.39 -3.03 1.92
C PHE A 180 13.32 -3.78 0.58
N SER A 181 14.37 -4.50 0.19
CA SER A 181 14.45 -5.22 -1.08
C SER A 181 13.41 -6.33 -1.20
N ILE A 182 13.16 -7.07 -0.11
CA ILE A 182 12.10 -8.10 -0.05
C ILE A 182 10.74 -7.45 -0.30
N GLN A 183 10.44 -6.37 0.43
CA GLN A 183 9.18 -5.66 0.30
C GLN A 183 9.05 -5.02 -1.09
N PHE A 184 10.14 -4.49 -1.65
CA PHE A 184 10.17 -3.88 -2.98
C PHE A 184 9.84 -4.89 -4.09
N ILE A 185 10.48 -6.05 -4.08
CA ILE A 185 10.19 -7.11 -5.06
C ILE A 185 8.79 -7.68 -4.88
N TRP A 186 8.31 -7.83 -3.63
CA TRP A 186 6.94 -8.27 -3.36
C TRP A 186 5.87 -7.33 -3.93
N GLN A 187 6.14 -6.03 -4.02
CA GLN A 187 5.18 -5.07 -4.59
C GLN A 187 4.78 -5.41 -6.04
N PHE A 188 5.70 -5.92 -6.86
CA PHE A 188 5.41 -6.19 -8.27
C PHE A 188 4.31 -7.23 -8.47
N PRO A 189 4.45 -8.49 -8.01
CA PRO A 189 3.39 -9.47 -8.16
C PRO A 189 2.10 -9.03 -7.45
N HIS A 190 2.18 -8.32 -6.33
CA HIS A 190 1.03 -7.78 -5.62
C HIS A 190 0.27 -6.73 -6.45
N PHE A 191 0.95 -5.69 -6.97
CA PHE A 191 0.32 -4.67 -7.80
C PHE A 191 -0.23 -5.24 -9.10
N TRP A 192 0.50 -6.15 -9.74
CA TRP A 192 0.02 -6.79 -10.96
C TRP A 192 -1.17 -7.69 -10.72
N ALA A 193 -1.23 -8.41 -9.61
CA ALA A 193 -2.42 -9.18 -9.23
C ALA A 193 -3.66 -8.26 -9.05
N ILE A 194 -3.49 -7.12 -8.39
CA ILE A 194 -4.55 -6.11 -8.25
C ILE A 194 -4.94 -5.54 -9.63
N ALA A 195 -3.95 -5.19 -10.46
CA ALA A 195 -4.20 -4.67 -11.80
C ALA A 195 -4.90 -5.70 -12.69
N TRP A 196 -4.56 -6.97 -12.56
CA TRP A 196 -5.24 -8.07 -13.24
C TRP A 196 -6.70 -8.20 -12.81
N MET A 197 -6.97 -8.14 -11.51
CA MET A 197 -8.32 -8.25 -10.96
C MET A 197 -9.23 -7.09 -11.41
N TYR A 198 -8.70 -5.87 -11.45
CA TYR A 198 -9.47 -4.65 -11.75
C TYR A 198 -9.18 -4.05 -13.13
N ASP A 199 -8.73 -4.86 -14.08
CA ASP A 199 -8.33 -4.43 -15.43
C ASP A 199 -9.43 -3.67 -16.17
N ASP A 200 -10.68 -4.14 -16.08
CA ASP A 200 -11.82 -3.47 -16.73
C ASP A 200 -12.08 -2.06 -16.18
N ASP A 201 -11.91 -1.85 -14.88
CA ASP A 201 -12.01 -0.52 -14.26
C ASP A 201 -10.84 0.38 -14.66
N TYR A 202 -9.62 -0.17 -14.70
CA TYR A 202 -8.43 0.57 -15.12
C TYR A 202 -8.49 0.98 -16.60
N LYS A 203 -9.00 0.12 -17.47
CA LYS A 203 -9.21 0.44 -18.88
C LYS A 203 -10.16 1.61 -19.10
N LYS A 204 -11.23 1.76 -18.28
CA LYS A 204 -12.16 2.89 -18.36
C LYS A 204 -11.49 4.25 -18.20
N VAL A 205 -10.41 4.31 -17.42
CA VAL A 205 -9.66 5.53 -17.12
C VAL A 205 -8.31 5.62 -17.82
N GLY A 206 -8.02 4.68 -18.74
CA GLY A 206 -6.79 4.65 -19.53
C GLY A 206 -5.55 4.20 -18.76
N PHE A 207 -5.68 3.56 -17.59
CA PHE A 207 -4.56 3.01 -16.84
C PHE A 207 -4.10 1.67 -17.43
N LYS A 208 -2.78 1.53 -17.68
CA LYS A 208 -2.14 0.33 -18.20
C LYS A 208 -1.07 -0.16 -17.22
N LEU A 209 -1.49 -0.67 -16.06
CA LEU A 209 -0.57 -1.01 -14.97
C LEU A 209 0.05 -2.41 -15.10
N LEU A 210 -0.53 -3.30 -15.91
CA LEU A 210 0.06 -4.61 -16.18
C LEU A 210 1.31 -4.48 -17.06
N PRO A 211 2.33 -5.34 -16.91
CA PRO A 211 3.45 -5.42 -17.84
C PRO A 211 2.95 -5.77 -19.25
N ASN A 212 3.85 -5.76 -20.23
CA ASN A 212 3.51 -6.10 -21.61
C ASN A 212 2.35 -5.26 -22.19
N ASN A 213 2.54 -3.94 -22.21
CA ASN A 213 1.58 -2.94 -22.73
C ASN A 213 0.25 -2.84 -21.97
N GLY A 214 0.18 -3.33 -20.74
CA GLY A 214 -1.01 -3.27 -19.90
C GLY A 214 -2.04 -4.36 -20.21
N GLU A 215 -1.65 -5.46 -20.83
CA GLU A 215 -2.55 -6.52 -21.25
C GLU A 215 -2.56 -7.72 -20.30
N LYS A 216 -3.76 -8.31 -20.13
CA LYS A 216 -3.91 -9.63 -19.55
C LYS A 216 -3.51 -10.67 -20.59
N ASN A 217 -2.29 -11.17 -20.52
CA ASN A 217 -1.80 -12.21 -21.41
C ASN A 217 -0.89 -13.20 -20.67
N LEU A 218 -0.54 -14.32 -21.33
CA LEU A 218 0.32 -15.33 -20.74
C LEU A 218 1.67 -14.77 -20.29
N LYS A 219 2.25 -13.82 -21.05
CA LYS A 219 3.53 -13.19 -20.69
C LYS A 219 3.42 -12.41 -19.38
N THR A 220 2.29 -11.73 -19.15
CA THR A 220 2.00 -11.04 -17.90
C THR A 220 1.86 -12.01 -16.74
N ALA A 221 1.15 -13.14 -16.92
CA ALA A 221 1.03 -14.16 -15.88
C ALA A 221 2.39 -14.80 -15.55
N VAL A 222 3.20 -15.07 -16.54
CA VAL A 222 4.59 -15.58 -16.36
C VAL A 222 5.46 -14.55 -15.65
N ASN A 223 5.35 -13.26 -15.95
CA ASN A 223 6.09 -12.22 -15.22
C ASN A 223 5.71 -12.18 -13.74
N ILE A 224 4.42 -12.27 -13.42
CA ILE A 224 3.94 -12.37 -12.01
C ILE A 224 4.59 -13.58 -11.33
N MET A 225 4.59 -14.73 -11.99
CA MET A 225 5.21 -15.95 -11.47
C MET A 225 6.72 -15.78 -11.23
N ILE A 226 7.46 -15.22 -12.19
CA ILE A 226 8.92 -15.02 -12.08
C ILE A 226 9.25 -14.14 -10.86
N TYR A 227 8.57 -13.00 -10.69
CA TYR A 227 8.80 -12.12 -9.54
C TYR A 227 8.40 -12.80 -8.21
N THR A 228 7.36 -13.64 -8.23
CA THR A 228 7.00 -14.43 -7.05
C THR A 228 8.05 -15.49 -6.74
N LEU A 229 8.66 -16.12 -7.75
CA LEU A 229 9.75 -17.07 -7.59
C LEU A 229 10.99 -16.42 -6.94
N PHE A 230 11.32 -15.17 -7.30
CA PHE A 230 12.42 -14.42 -6.69
C PHE A 230 12.21 -14.16 -5.18
N LEU A 231 10.99 -14.18 -4.67
CA LEU A 231 10.72 -14.03 -3.24
C LEU A 231 11.23 -15.19 -2.39
N ILE A 232 11.45 -16.38 -2.98
CA ILE A 232 11.98 -17.54 -2.26
C ILE A 232 13.42 -17.28 -1.78
N PRO A 233 14.40 -17.01 -2.67
CA PRO A 233 15.76 -16.71 -2.23
C PRO A 233 15.85 -15.40 -1.44
N LEU A 234 15.07 -14.38 -1.79
CA LEU A 234 15.06 -13.11 -1.04
C LEU A 234 14.53 -13.29 0.38
N GLY A 235 13.49 -14.11 0.57
CA GLY A 235 12.94 -14.39 1.90
C GLY A 235 13.89 -15.13 2.83
N LEU A 236 14.94 -15.78 2.29
CA LEU A 236 15.99 -16.43 3.08
C LEU A 236 17.10 -15.46 3.50
N LEU A 237 17.27 -14.34 2.82
CA LEU A 237 18.36 -13.39 3.13
C LEU A 237 18.38 -12.94 4.59
N PRO A 238 17.26 -12.58 5.25
CA PRO A 238 17.30 -12.20 6.65
C PRO A 238 17.89 -13.29 7.57
N THR A 239 17.61 -14.55 7.27
CA THR A 239 18.16 -15.69 8.01
C THR A 239 19.65 -15.90 7.70
N ILE A 240 20.06 -15.79 6.43
CA ILE A 240 21.45 -15.95 5.99
C ILE A 240 22.34 -14.87 6.60
N PHE A 241 21.84 -13.63 6.68
CA PHE A 241 22.56 -12.49 7.27
C PHE A 241 22.42 -12.40 8.81
N GLY A 242 21.77 -13.38 9.45
CA GLY A 242 21.62 -13.43 10.90
C GLY A 242 20.65 -12.39 11.49
N ILE A 243 19.83 -11.75 10.65
CA ILE A 243 18.80 -10.78 11.08
C ILE A 243 17.67 -11.51 11.79
N THR A 244 17.30 -12.70 11.28
CA THR A 244 16.23 -13.53 11.84
C THR A 244 16.67 -14.98 11.98
N GLY A 245 15.97 -15.76 12.84
CA GLY A 245 16.27 -17.17 13.06
C GLY A 245 15.76 -18.07 11.93
N ILE A 246 16.17 -19.36 11.96
CA ILE A 246 15.82 -20.38 10.96
C ILE A 246 14.30 -20.55 10.79
N ILE A 247 13.53 -20.42 11.87
CA ILE A 247 12.06 -20.52 11.84
C ILE A 247 11.48 -19.45 10.90
N SER A 248 11.98 -18.21 10.96
CA SER A 248 11.55 -17.12 10.09
C SER A 248 11.82 -17.45 8.62
N GLY A 249 13.02 -17.95 8.28
CA GLY A 249 13.35 -18.36 6.93
C GLY A 249 12.44 -19.49 6.42
N THR A 250 12.17 -20.48 7.25
CA THR A 250 11.27 -21.59 6.91
C THR A 250 9.84 -21.10 6.62
N VAL A 251 9.32 -20.20 7.46
CA VAL A 251 7.99 -19.60 7.27
C VAL A 251 7.96 -18.76 6.00
N ALA A 252 9.00 -17.96 5.75
CA ALA A 252 9.10 -17.11 4.55
C ALA A 252 9.07 -17.96 3.26
N VAL A 253 9.85 -19.05 3.21
CA VAL A 253 9.85 -19.98 2.06
C VAL A 253 8.50 -20.65 1.89
N PHE A 254 7.88 -21.12 2.98
CA PHE A 254 6.58 -21.76 2.93
C PHE A 254 5.50 -20.81 2.36
N LEU A 255 5.46 -19.56 2.84
CA LEU A 255 4.52 -18.56 2.33
C LEU A 255 4.80 -18.18 0.87
N ALA A 256 6.08 -18.08 0.48
CA ALA A 256 6.45 -17.81 -0.91
C ALA A 256 6.04 -18.97 -1.85
N ILE A 257 6.14 -20.22 -1.40
CA ILE A 257 5.67 -21.40 -2.16
C ILE A 257 4.14 -21.35 -2.32
N ILE A 258 3.39 -21.03 -1.26
CA ILE A 258 1.93 -20.86 -1.36
C ILE A 258 1.58 -19.78 -2.37
N PHE A 259 2.27 -18.65 -2.32
CA PHE A 259 2.04 -17.55 -3.28
C PHE A 259 2.38 -17.99 -4.70
N LEU A 260 3.50 -18.71 -4.90
CA LEU A 260 3.88 -19.26 -6.19
C LEU A 260 2.82 -20.25 -6.74
N ALA A 261 2.29 -21.12 -5.89
CA ALA A 261 1.21 -22.05 -6.29
C ALA A 261 -0.04 -21.31 -6.81
N GLN A 262 -0.37 -20.15 -6.22
CA GLN A 262 -1.48 -19.33 -6.72
C GLN A 262 -1.19 -18.72 -8.10
N THR A 263 0.08 -18.41 -8.43
CA THR A 263 0.44 -17.91 -9.76
C THR A 263 0.34 -18.98 -10.83
N PHE A 264 0.65 -20.24 -10.51
CA PHE A 264 0.39 -21.37 -11.41
C PHE A 264 -1.09 -21.55 -11.71
N LYS A 265 -1.96 -21.40 -10.71
CA LYS A 265 -3.42 -21.41 -10.93
C LYS A 265 -3.84 -20.30 -11.89
N LEU A 266 -3.33 -19.09 -11.74
CA LEU A 266 -3.60 -17.96 -12.65
C LEU A 266 -3.21 -18.30 -14.10
N ILE A 267 -2.05 -18.95 -14.33
CA ILE A 267 -1.59 -19.36 -15.66
C ILE A 267 -2.54 -20.42 -16.25
N ASN A 268 -2.92 -21.43 -15.47
CA ASN A 268 -3.79 -22.51 -15.92
C ASN A 268 -5.19 -21.98 -16.27
N ASP A 269 -5.77 -21.16 -15.41
CA ASP A 269 -7.09 -20.57 -15.65
C ASP A 269 -7.09 -19.70 -16.92
N TYR A 270 -6.02 -18.92 -17.14
CA TYR A 270 -5.86 -18.12 -18.35
C TYR A 270 -5.69 -18.99 -19.60
N SER A 271 -4.87 -20.03 -19.55
CA SER A 271 -4.66 -20.96 -20.66
C SER A 271 -5.94 -21.72 -21.02
N SER A 272 -6.70 -22.16 -20.03
CA SER A 272 -7.98 -22.81 -20.22
C SER A 272 -9.01 -21.88 -20.87
N CYS A 273 -9.09 -20.64 -20.44
CA CYS A 273 -9.97 -19.64 -21.02
C CYS A 273 -9.66 -19.38 -22.51
N LEU A 274 -8.37 -19.33 -22.89
CA LEU A 274 -7.96 -19.19 -24.30
C LEU A 274 -8.36 -20.41 -25.15
N LEU A 275 -8.30 -21.62 -24.60
CA LEU A 275 -8.73 -22.83 -25.30
C LEU A 275 -10.23 -22.82 -25.63
N TYR A 276 -11.05 -22.20 -24.75
CA TYR A 276 -12.50 -22.05 -24.96
C TYR A 276 -12.86 -20.87 -25.87
N THR A 277 -12.01 -19.87 -26.00
CA THR A 277 -12.25 -18.65 -26.80
C THR A 277 -11.58 -18.66 -28.18
N SER A 278 -10.65 -19.60 -28.45
CA SER A 278 -10.10 -19.77 -29.79
C SER A 278 -11.15 -20.44 -30.67
N PRO A 279 -11.49 -19.89 -31.86
CA PRO A 279 -12.37 -20.56 -32.80
C PRO A 279 -11.72 -21.91 -33.16
N SER A 280 -12.51 -22.97 -32.99
CA SER A 280 -12.10 -24.32 -33.44
C SER A 280 -11.70 -24.25 -34.92
N PRO A 281 -10.55 -24.81 -35.33
CA PRO A 281 -10.22 -24.90 -36.76
C PRO A 281 -11.02 -26.03 -37.42
N ARG A 282 -12.31 -26.04 -37.18
CA ARG A 282 -13.26 -26.93 -37.85
C ARG A 282 -14.46 -26.10 -38.24
N ASP A 283 -14.34 -25.46 -39.38
CA ASP A 283 -15.37 -25.33 -40.43
C ASP A 283 -14.70 -24.73 -41.67
#